data_251f70cae6ac9f1d83c14fab53139412
#
_entry.id   251f70cae6ac9f1d83c14fab53139412
#
_cell.length_a   1.000
_cell.length_b   1.000
_cell.length_c   1.000
_cell.angle_alpha   90.00
_cell.angle_beta   90.00
_cell.angle_gamma   90.00
#
_symmetry.space_group_name_H-M   'P 1'
#
loop_
_entity.id
_entity.type
_entity.pdbx_description
1 polymer ?
#
loop_
_entity_poly.entity_id
_entity_poly.type
_entity_poly.pdbx_seq_one_letter_code
_entity_poly.pdbx_strand_id
1 'polypeptide(L)'
;GGVVLSPESGSTMALIEAKDAAGAMLPGSPGTRVDSNGYAILPYLRPYRINAVEIDPKGSHDDVAFDRTVAQVVPWEGSVVKVAFGTKVQNNLTLQARQANHEPLPFAASIFSPDGKEIGVVGQGSMMFISDANAKRAIVKWSGGQCSVDLGQQTTKDSVCR
;
A
#
# COMPACT_ATOMS: atom_id res chain seq x y z
N GLY A 1 -13.67 -19.13 -4.68
CA GLY A 1 -13.80 -18.01 -3.80
C GLY A 1 -14.20 -18.43 -2.40
N GLY A 2 -13.66 -17.80 -1.41
CA GLY A 2 -13.90 -18.14 -0.02
C GLY A 2 -15.01 -17.38 0.68
N VAL A 3 -15.74 -16.54 -0.04
CA VAL A 3 -16.81 -15.75 0.56
C VAL A 3 -18.10 -16.54 0.56
N VAL A 4 -18.58 -16.83 1.77
CA VAL A 4 -19.90 -17.46 1.91
C VAL A 4 -20.93 -16.34 1.89
N LEU A 5 -21.64 -16.23 0.79
CA LEU A 5 -22.74 -15.29 0.64
C LEU A 5 -23.99 -15.93 1.23
N SER A 6 -24.29 -15.60 2.48
CA SER A 6 -25.57 -15.97 3.11
C SER A 6 -26.34 -14.69 3.45
N PRO A 7 -26.66 -13.85 2.46
CA PRO A 7 -27.40 -12.65 2.75
C PRO A 7 -28.82 -12.99 3.19
N GLU A 8 -29.34 -12.19 4.12
CA GLU A 8 -30.74 -12.23 4.37
C GLU A 8 -31.46 -11.83 3.07
N SER A 9 -32.54 -12.55 2.75
CA SER A 9 -33.33 -12.24 1.58
C SER A 9 -33.81 -10.78 1.63
N GLY A 10 -33.50 -10.01 0.59
CA GLY A 10 -33.90 -8.62 0.49
C GLY A 10 -32.88 -7.59 1.03
N SER A 11 -31.77 -8.03 1.63
CA SER A 11 -30.74 -7.11 2.08
C SER A 11 -30.00 -6.48 0.90
N THR A 12 -29.81 -5.17 0.98
CA THR A 12 -29.01 -4.43 0.01
C THR A 12 -27.57 -4.35 0.55
N MET A 13 -26.60 -4.82 -0.22
CA MET A 13 -25.25 -4.97 0.30
C MET A 13 -24.18 -4.66 -0.74
N ALA A 14 -22.95 -4.48 -0.28
CA ALA A 14 -21.79 -4.37 -1.14
C ALA A 14 -20.89 -5.59 -0.95
N LEU A 15 -20.41 -6.13 -2.07
CA LEU A 15 -19.30 -7.08 -2.07
C LEU A 15 -18.04 -6.27 -2.31
N ILE A 16 -17.20 -6.20 -1.30
CA ILE A 16 -15.94 -5.46 -1.35
C ILE A 16 -14.85 -6.38 -1.90
N GLU A 17 -14.10 -5.87 -2.86
CA GLU A 17 -12.91 -6.56 -3.38
C GLU A 17 -11.70 -5.69 -3.15
N ALA A 18 -10.71 -6.22 -2.44
CA ALA A 18 -9.45 -5.56 -2.17
C ALA A 18 -8.34 -6.60 -2.22
N LYS A 19 -7.77 -6.79 -3.40
CA LYS A 19 -6.77 -7.83 -3.64
C LYS A 19 -5.56 -7.63 -2.74
N ASP A 20 -5.04 -8.72 -2.18
CA ASP A 20 -3.87 -8.75 -1.29
C ASP A 20 -4.05 -7.98 0.02
N ALA A 21 -5.26 -7.53 0.33
CA ALA A 21 -5.53 -6.71 1.51
C ALA A 21 -6.24 -7.47 2.63
N ALA A 22 -6.01 -8.77 2.74
CA ALA A 22 -6.59 -9.57 3.82
C ALA A 22 -6.30 -8.93 5.17
N GLY A 23 -7.32 -8.83 6.01
CA GLY A 23 -7.24 -8.20 7.33
C GLY A 23 -7.65 -6.74 7.36
N ALA A 24 -7.76 -6.06 6.22
CA ALA A 24 -8.26 -4.70 6.18
C ALA A 24 -9.67 -4.64 6.76
N MET A 25 -9.99 -3.56 7.44
CA MET A 25 -11.25 -3.42 8.17
C MET A 25 -12.26 -2.61 7.39
N LEU A 26 -13.55 -2.87 7.68
CA LEU A 26 -14.64 -2.09 7.15
C LEU A 26 -15.25 -1.25 8.27
N PRO A 27 -15.01 0.07 8.31
CA PRO A 27 -15.56 0.91 9.38
C PRO A 27 -17.09 0.87 9.46
N GLY A 28 -17.75 0.69 8.31
CA GLY A 28 -19.20 0.58 8.28
C GLY A 28 -19.77 -0.72 8.82
N SER A 29 -18.93 -1.70 9.13
CA SER A 29 -19.33 -2.99 9.69
C SER A 29 -18.26 -3.46 10.67
N PRO A 30 -18.27 -2.93 11.91
CA PRO A 30 -17.25 -3.28 12.89
C PRO A 30 -17.12 -4.78 13.10
N GLY A 31 -15.89 -5.26 13.11
CA GLY A 31 -15.59 -6.68 13.19
C GLY A 31 -15.48 -7.39 11.87
N THR A 32 -15.91 -6.77 10.78
CA THR A 32 -15.76 -7.34 9.43
C THR A 32 -14.40 -6.98 8.87
N ARG A 33 -13.70 -7.98 8.31
CA ARG A 33 -12.39 -7.82 7.70
C ARG A 33 -12.39 -8.44 6.32
N VAL A 34 -11.54 -7.95 5.46
CA VAL A 34 -11.26 -8.57 4.16
C VAL A 34 -10.67 -9.96 4.43
N ASP A 35 -11.19 -10.98 3.73
CA ASP A 35 -10.75 -12.36 3.91
C ASP A 35 -9.47 -12.67 3.13
N SER A 36 -9.00 -13.90 3.25
CA SER A 36 -7.76 -14.35 2.61
C SER A 36 -7.81 -14.30 1.08
N ASN A 37 -9.00 -14.24 0.50
CA ASN A 37 -9.19 -14.15 -0.94
C ASN A 37 -9.38 -12.70 -1.41
N GLY A 38 -9.34 -11.73 -0.50
CA GLY A 38 -9.49 -10.32 -0.84
C GLY A 38 -10.92 -9.83 -0.87
N TYR A 39 -11.86 -10.51 -0.21
CA TYR A 39 -13.27 -10.13 -0.23
C TYR A 39 -13.83 -9.87 1.16
N ALA A 40 -14.84 -9.01 1.21
CA ALA A 40 -15.64 -8.77 2.40
C ALA A 40 -17.04 -8.35 1.99
N ILE A 41 -17.99 -8.49 2.90
CA ILE A 41 -19.39 -8.08 2.67
C ILE A 41 -19.71 -6.93 3.61
N LEU A 42 -20.25 -5.86 3.05
CA LEU A 42 -20.82 -4.76 3.81
C LEU A 42 -22.35 -4.84 3.67
N PRO A 43 -23.05 -5.29 4.73
CA PRO A 43 -24.50 -5.45 4.67
C PRO A 43 -25.24 -4.12 4.93
N TYR A 44 -26.53 -4.12 4.68
CA TYR A 44 -27.45 -3.05 5.08
C TYR A 44 -27.14 -1.69 4.49
N LEU A 45 -26.80 -1.65 3.19
CA LEU A 45 -26.74 -0.39 2.46
C LEU A 45 -28.16 0.19 2.32
N ARG A 46 -28.22 1.52 2.22
CA ARG A 46 -29.47 2.23 1.99
C ARG A 46 -29.79 2.24 0.50
N PRO A 47 -30.88 1.61 0.04
CA PRO A 47 -31.20 1.62 -1.37
C PRO A 47 -31.59 3.03 -1.85
N TYR A 48 -31.28 3.32 -3.10
CA TYR A 48 -31.60 4.57 -3.80
C TYR A 48 -31.00 5.83 -3.15
N ARG A 49 -29.97 5.65 -2.32
CA ARG A 49 -29.25 6.76 -1.68
C ARG A 49 -27.76 6.59 -1.87
N ILE A 50 -27.04 7.69 -1.75
CA ILE A 50 -25.57 7.64 -1.78
C ILE A 50 -25.09 6.99 -0.47
N ASN A 51 -24.36 5.90 -0.60
CA ASN A 51 -23.66 5.25 0.51
C ASN A 51 -22.16 5.46 0.31
N ALA A 52 -21.49 5.90 1.36
CA ALA A 52 -20.03 5.92 1.37
C ALA A 52 -19.55 4.55 1.87
N VAL A 53 -18.83 3.84 1.03
CA VAL A 53 -18.23 2.55 1.37
C VAL A 53 -16.76 2.80 1.64
N GLU A 54 -16.31 2.54 2.88
CA GLU A 54 -14.95 2.79 3.30
C GLU A 54 -14.23 1.48 3.60
N ILE A 55 -12.93 1.46 3.32
CA ILE A 55 -12.04 0.40 3.76
C ILE A 55 -10.89 1.04 4.54
N ASP A 56 -10.55 0.43 5.69
CA ASP A 56 -9.43 0.86 6.50
C ASP A 56 -8.27 -0.10 6.28
N PRO A 57 -7.14 0.37 5.73
CA PRO A 57 -5.98 -0.48 5.50
C PRO A 57 -5.41 -1.11 6.77
N LYS A 58 -5.72 -0.56 7.93
CA LYS A 58 -5.24 -1.09 9.20
C LYS A 58 -5.67 -2.54 9.36
N GLY A 59 -4.71 -3.39 9.67
CA GLY A 59 -4.94 -4.84 9.75
C GLY A 59 -4.52 -5.60 8.51
N SER A 60 -4.36 -4.93 7.37
CA SER A 60 -3.73 -5.53 6.19
C SER A 60 -2.21 -5.40 6.29
N HIS A 61 -1.51 -6.08 5.40
CA HIS A 61 -0.05 -6.01 5.37
C HIS A 61 0.43 -4.61 5.02
N ASP A 62 1.51 -4.14 5.65
CA ASP A 62 2.03 -2.78 5.47
C ASP A 62 2.46 -2.50 4.04
N ASP A 63 2.83 -3.52 3.28
CA ASP A 63 3.28 -3.38 1.89
C ASP A 63 2.15 -3.13 0.91
N VAL A 64 0.89 -3.25 1.34
CA VAL A 64 -0.26 -3.05 0.46
C VAL A 64 -0.66 -1.57 0.47
N ALA A 65 -0.61 -0.96 -0.70
CA ALA A 65 -1.06 0.42 -0.89
C ALA A 65 -2.39 0.43 -1.62
N PHE A 66 -3.30 1.32 -1.21
CA PHE A 66 -4.61 1.47 -1.82
C PHE A 66 -4.62 2.71 -2.71
N ASP A 67 -5.26 2.61 -3.88
CA ASP A 67 -5.45 3.77 -4.76
C ASP A 67 -6.49 4.76 -4.19
N ARG A 68 -7.45 4.23 -3.45
CA ARG A 68 -8.45 5.00 -2.71
C ARG A 68 -8.99 4.14 -1.59
N THR A 69 -9.59 4.77 -0.57
CA THR A 69 -10.16 4.06 0.58
C THR A 69 -11.64 4.36 0.77
N VAL A 70 -12.23 5.18 -0.08
CA VAL A 70 -13.66 5.51 -0.03
C VAL A 70 -14.22 5.42 -1.44
N ALA A 71 -15.40 4.81 -1.55
CA ALA A 71 -16.17 4.77 -2.78
C ALA A 71 -17.61 5.13 -2.47
N GLN A 72 -18.30 5.78 -3.40
CA GLN A 72 -19.72 6.09 -3.27
C GLN A 72 -20.53 5.21 -4.19
N VAL A 73 -21.62 4.64 -3.68
CA VAL A 73 -22.51 3.79 -4.46
C VAL A 73 -23.97 4.16 -4.18
N VAL A 74 -24.81 3.99 -5.22
CA VAL A 74 -26.27 4.15 -5.10
C VAL A 74 -26.89 2.82 -5.52
N PRO A 75 -27.15 1.91 -4.57
CA PRO A 75 -27.66 0.58 -4.91
C PRO A 75 -29.15 0.56 -5.11
N TRP A 76 -29.64 -0.43 -5.84
CA TRP A 76 -31.05 -0.76 -5.86
C TRP A 76 -31.40 -1.62 -4.64
N GLU A 77 -32.67 -1.56 -4.23
CA GLU A 77 -33.13 -2.41 -3.14
C GLU A 77 -32.92 -3.88 -3.47
N GLY A 78 -32.34 -4.61 -2.52
CA GLY A 78 -32.04 -6.03 -2.66
C GLY A 78 -30.85 -6.36 -3.52
N SER A 79 -30.13 -5.36 -4.06
CA SER A 79 -28.99 -5.61 -4.94
C SER A 79 -27.72 -5.90 -4.13
N VAL A 80 -26.80 -6.61 -4.80
CA VAL A 80 -25.43 -6.78 -4.33
C VAL A 80 -24.53 -5.99 -5.26
N VAL A 81 -23.96 -4.91 -4.76
CA VAL A 81 -23.09 -4.04 -5.55
C VAL A 81 -21.65 -4.43 -5.32
N LYS A 82 -20.89 -4.66 -6.38
CA LYS A 82 -19.46 -4.92 -6.26
C LYS A 82 -18.70 -3.59 -6.19
N VAL A 83 -17.89 -3.44 -5.15
CA VAL A 83 -17.01 -2.28 -4.98
C VAL A 83 -15.58 -2.78 -4.93
N ALA A 84 -14.81 -2.43 -5.94
CA ALA A 84 -13.41 -2.82 -6.02
C ALA A 84 -12.53 -1.65 -5.58
N PHE A 85 -11.66 -1.90 -4.60
CA PHE A 85 -10.59 -0.99 -4.22
C PHE A 85 -9.30 -1.46 -4.86
N GLY A 86 -8.71 -0.64 -5.72
CA GLY A 86 -7.45 -0.97 -6.35
C GLY A 86 -6.33 -1.01 -5.32
N THR A 87 -5.52 -2.05 -5.39
CA THR A 87 -4.40 -2.26 -4.46
C THR A 87 -3.13 -2.55 -5.23
N LYS A 88 -2.01 -2.23 -4.61
CA LYS A 88 -0.70 -2.51 -5.14
C LYS A 88 0.21 -2.98 -4.02
N VAL A 89 0.87 -4.11 -4.20
CA VAL A 89 1.84 -4.61 -3.24
C VAL A 89 3.18 -3.95 -3.53
N GLN A 90 3.77 -3.31 -2.52
CA GLN A 90 5.08 -2.66 -2.60
C GLN A 90 6.02 -3.32 -1.62
N ASN A 91 7.21 -3.66 -2.08
CA ASN A 91 8.25 -4.17 -1.20
C ASN A 91 9.06 -2.99 -0.67
N ASN A 92 8.75 -2.56 0.54
CA ASN A 92 9.44 -1.43 1.17
C ASN A 92 10.73 -1.91 1.83
N LEU A 93 11.78 -1.10 1.68
CA LEU A 93 13.08 -1.36 2.29
C LEU A 93 13.56 -0.08 2.95
N THR A 94 14.03 -0.18 4.19
CA THR A 94 14.67 0.91 4.91
C THR A 94 16.09 0.49 5.25
N LEU A 95 17.05 1.31 4.86
CA LEU A 95 18.45 1.04 5.19
C LEU A 95 19.19 2.34 5.44
N GLN A 96 20.27 2.25 6.21
CA GLN A 96 21.17 3.40 6.45
C GLN A 96 22.36 3.28 5.53
N ALA A 97 22.71 4.37 4.86
CA ALA A 97 23.89 4.42 4.00
C ALA A 97 24.60 5.76 4.14
N ARG A 98 25.92 5.76 3.98
CA ARG A 98 26.71 6.97 4.00
C ARG A 98 27.47 7.10 2.69
N GLN A 99 27.87 8.31 2.36
CA GLN A 99 28.74 8.55 1.22
C GLN A 99 30.11 7.90 1.46
N ALA A 100 30.88 7.72 0.38
CA ALA A 100 32.21 7.11 0.47
C ALA A 100 33.16 7.91 1.37
N ASN A 101 32.95 9.22 1.52
CA ASN A 101 33.72 10.09 2.39
C ASN A 101 33.23 10.09 3.84
N HIS A 102 32.35 9.18 4.22
CA HIS A 102 31.71 9.06 5.54
C HIS A 102 30.70 10.16 5.87
N GLU A 103 30.46 11.08 4.96
CA GLU A 103 29.42 12.08 5.13
C GLU A 103 28.03 11.44 5.03
N PRO A 104 27.05 11.94 5.77
CA PRO A 104 25.68 11.45 5.59
C PRO A 104 25.14 11.82 4.22
N LEU A 105 24.17 11.03 3.76
CA LEU A 105 23.43 11.40 2.56
C LEU A 105 22.59 12.66 2.85
N PRO A 106 22.44 13.54 1.86
CA PRO A 106 21.64 14.76 2.07
C PRO A 106 20.18 14.44 2.36
N PHE A 107 19.63 15.10 3.37
CA PHE A 107 18.22 14.98 3.72
C PHE A 107 17.33 15.36 2.53
N ALA A 108 16.27 14.60 2.32
CA ALA A 108 15.29 14.77 1.24
C ALA A 108 15.83 14.51 -0.17
N ALA A 109 17.04 13.99 -0.31
CA ALA A 109 17.55 13.57 -1.61
C ALA A 109 16.63 12.49 -2.21
N SER A 110 16.43 12.54 -3.52
CA SER A 110 15.58 11.58 -4.22
C SER A 110 16.36 10.30 -4.55
N ILE A 111 15.65 9.18 -4.50
CA ILE A 111 16.23 7.87 -4.79
C ILE A 111 15.55 7.30 -6.03
N PHE A 112 16.36 6.81 -6.96
CA PHE A 112 15.89 6.27 -8.25
C PHE A 112 16.37 4.84 -8.44
N SER A 113 15.58 4.07 -9.17
CA SER A 113 16.03 2.78 -9.70
C SER A 113 16.94 3.00 -10.91
N PRO A 114 17.68 1.96 -11.35
CA PRO A 114 18.55 2.11 -12.53
C PRO A 114 17.83 2.52 -13.81
N ASP A 115 16.55 2.21 -13.93
CA ASP A 115 15.72 2.61 -15.09
C ASP A 115 15.20 4.05 -15.01
N GLY A 116 15.57 4.78 -13.94
CA GLY A 116 15.19 6.19 -13.79
C GLY A 116 13.88 6.44 -13.06
N LYS A 117 13.23 5.42 -12.55
CA LYS A 117 11.99 5.57 -11.78
C LYS A 117 12.32 6.01 -10.36
N GLU A 118 11.62 7.03 -9.85
CA GLU A 118 11.78 7.45 -8.47
C GLU A 118 11.18 6.39 -7.53
N ILE A 119 12.00 5.87 -6.63
CA ILE A 119 11.61 4.77 -5.73
C ILE A 119 11.79 5.10 -4.25
N GLY A 120 12.19 6.32 -3.91
CA GLY A 120 12.35 6.63 -2.50
C GLY A 120 12.93 7.99 -2.21
N VAL A 121 13.24 8.20 -0.95
CA VAL A 121 13.74 9.48 -0.44
C VAL A 121 14.68 9.22 0.74
N VAL A 122 15.64 10.09 0.92
CA VAL A 122 16.52 10.07 2.09
C VAL A 122 15.87 10.87 3.23
N GLY A 123 15.72 10.24 4.37
CA GLY A 123 15.21 10.86 5.58
C GLY A 123 16.33 11.31 6.51
N GLN A 124 15.99 11.58 7.76
CA GLN A 124 16.97 11.97 8.76
C GLN A 124 17.92 10.83 9.09
N GLY A 125 19.13 11.15 9.52
CA GLY A 125 20.11 10.16 9.93
C GLY A 125 20.66 9.31 8.80
N SER A 126 20.65 9.83 7.58
CA SER A 126 21.13 9.11 6.39
C SER A 126 20.34 7.82 6.11
N MET A 127 19.07 7.83 6.50
CA MET A 127 18.17 6.70 6.26
C MET A 127 17.56 6.78 4.86
N MET A 128 17.64 5.69 4.14
CA MET A 128 17.02 5.55 2.83
C MET A 128 15.70 4.81 2.96
N PHE A 129 14.62 5.44 2.54
CA PHE A 129 13.28 4.83 2.51
C PHE A 129 12.95 4.50 1.07
N ILE A 130 12.93 3.21 0.74
CA ILE A 130 12.80 2.72 -0.63
C ILE A 130 11.51 1.93 -0.76
N SER A 131 10.71 2.24 -1.79
CA SER A 131 9.42 1.57 -2.05
C SER A 131 9.54 0.36 -2.99
N ASP A 132 10.73 0.07 -3.50
CA ASP A 132 10.97 -1.07 -4.39
C ASP A 132 12.23 -1.80 -3.96
N ALA A 133 12.08 -2.74 -3.03
CA ALA A 133 13.19 -3.56 -2.52
C ALA A 133 13.71 -4.55 -3.56
N ASN A 134 13.01 -4.73 -4.68
CA ASN A 134 13.45 -5.61 -5.76
C ASN A 134 14.44 -4.93 -6.71
N ALA A 135 14.60 -3.61 -6.61
CA ALA A 135 15.61 -2.92 -7.39
C ALA A 135 17.00 -3.42 -6.95
N LYS A 136 17.87 -3.65 -7.91
CA LYS A 136 19.21 -4.15 -7.61
C LYS A 136 20.14 -3.04 -7.11
N ARG A 137 19.86 -1.80 -7.50
CA ARG A 137 20.64 -0.63 -7.11
C ARG A 137 19.71 0.53 -6.86
N ALA A 138 20.11 1.38 -5.93
CA ALA A 138 19.45 2.64 -5.65
C ALA A 138 20.40 3.78 -5.99
N ILE A 139 19.94 4.74 -6.78
CA ILE A 139 20.73 5.90 -7.17
C ILE A 139 20.18 7.10 -6.43
N VAL A 140 21.00 7.68 -5.57
CA VAL A 140 20.63 8.85 -4.75
C VAL A 140 21.12 10.10 -5.46
N LYS A 141 20.21 11.03 -5.71
CA LYS A 141 20.52 12.27 -6.43
C LYS A 141 20.12 13.49 -5.62
N TRP A 142 20.99 14.49 -5.62
CA TRP A 142 20.74 15.80 -4.99
C TRP A 142 21.39 16.88 -5.85
N SER A 143 21.21 18.14 -5.49
CA SER A 143 21.69 19.25 -6.32
C SER A 143 23.22 19.29 -6.45
N GLY A 144 23.96 18.73 -5.49
CA GLY A 144 25.42 18.74 -5.50
C GLY A 144 26.08 17.47 -6.00
N GLY A 145 25.30 16.43 -6.34
CA GLY A 145 25.92 15.18 -6.79
C GLY A 145 24.98 13.99 -6.79
N GLN A 146 25.58 12.84 -6.92
CA GLN A 146 24.84 11.56 -6.87
C GLN A 146 25.78 10.44 -6.44
N CYS A 147 25.17 9.38 -5.93
CA CYS A 147 25.88 8.15 -5.61
C CYS A 147 24.93 6.97 -5.78
N SER A 148 25.45 5.75 -5.72
CA SER A 148 24.62 4.56 -5.83
C SER A 148 24.94 3.54 -4.74
N VAL A 149 23.89 2.82 -4.32
CA VAL A 149 23.98 1.76 -3.32
C VAL A 149 23.54 0.46 -3.95
N ASP A 150 24.31 -0.59 -3.76
CA ASP A 150 23.95 -1.93 -4.19
C ASP A 150 22.95 -2.51 -3.19
N LEU A 151 21.76 -2.88 -3.68
CA LEU A 151 20.68 -3.46 -2.88
C LEU A 151 20.66 -4.98 -2.95
N GLY A 152 21.45 -5.57 -3.83
CA GLY A 152 21.48 -7.03 -4.03
C GLY A 152 22.09 -7.78 -2.87
N GLN A 153 22.90 -7.13 -2.09
CA GLN A 153 23.44 -7.69 -0.84
C GLN A 153 22.85 -6.91 0.31
N GLN A 154 21.80 -7.44 0.89
CA GLN A 154 21.18 -6.81 2.03
C GLN A 154 22.10 -6.89 3.24
N THR A 155 22.99 -5.93 3.34
CA THR A 155 23.74 -5.73 4.56
C THR A 155 22.95 -4.76 5.43
N THR A 156 22.59 -5.20 6.60
CA THR A 156 21.83 -4.43 7.57
C THR A 156 22.62 -3.33 8.23
N LYS A 157 23.92 -3.24 7.96
CA LYS A 157 24.80 -2.24 8.54
C LYS A 157 25.40 -1.36 7.46
N ASP A 158 25.48 -0.10 7.76
CA ASP A 158 26.21 0.97 7.08
C ASP A 158 26.62 0.65 5.64
N SER A 159 25.66 0.66 4.75
CA SER A 159 25.93 0.57 3.33
C SER A 159 26.66 1.83 2.88
N VAL A 160 27.50 1.69 1.87
CA VAL A 160 28.25 2.81 1.30
C VAL A 160 27.60 3.20 -0.02
N CYS A 161 27.29 4.48 -0.15
CA CYS A 161 26.80 5.08 -1.40
C CYS A 161 27.99 5.65 -2.16
N ARG A 162 28.32 5.10 -3.29
CA ARG A 162 29.51 5.46 -4.08
C ARG A 162 29.20 6.20 -5.35
#